data_3d69ca21989add0661d8bc9e4a65d946
#
_entry.id   3d69ca21989add0661d8bc9e4a65d946
#
_cell.length_a   1.000
_cell.length_b   1.000
_cell.length_c   1.000
_cell.angle_alpha   90.00
_cell.angle_beta   90.00
_cell.angle_gamma   90.00
#
_symmetry.space_group_name_H-M   'P 1'
#
loop_
_entity.id
_entity.type
_entity.pdbx_description
1 polymer ?
#
loop_
_entity_poly.entity_id
_entity_poly.type
_entity_poly.pdbx_seq_one_letter_code
_entity_poly.pdbx_strand_id
1 'polypeptide(L)'
;MKDLCQYGNRPEDEWEILPWIPDPRPPFKIWVKPEQIAPFFLIPHHPYALSLLLKINNGFRTEVFRRLGLTGSSGDWERLVRGVIQEFEENNSGRDLFLFDSDEDVFCVYSQYIDDLMLLSKMIRAACDNEKTMGMYLNMSEVAKA
;
A
#
# COMPACT_ATOMS: atom_id res chain seq x y z
N MET A 1 6.46 6.24 14.82
CA MET A 1 5.89 5.70 13.58
C MET A 1 4.98 4.52 13.82
N LYS A 2 5.18 3.88 14.93
CA LYS A 2 4.40 2.73 15.32
C LYS A 2 2.90 2.98 15.36
N ASP A 3 2.53 4.23 15.63
CA ASP A 3 1.12 4.57 15.79
C ASP A 3 0.37 4.74 14.46
N LEU A 4 1.06 4.59 13.34
CA LEU A 4 0.43 4.79 12.03
C LEU A 4 -0.75 3.86 11.82
N CYS A 5 -0.61 2.61 12.22
CA CYS A 5 -1.69 1.65 12.00
C CYS A 5 -2.84 1.78 12.97
N GLN A 6 -2.73 2.64 13.97
CA GLN A 6 -3.86 2.92 14.86
C GLN A 6 -5.00 3.58 14.09
N TYR A 7 -4.69 4.20 12.98
CA TYR A 7 -5.72 4.82 12.14
C TYR A 7 -6.71 3.80 11.61
N GLY A 8 -6.32 2.54 11.54
CA GLY A 8 -7.23 1.48 11.16
C GLY A 8 -8.40 1.30 12.11
N ASN A 9 -8.28 1.81 13.34
CA ASN A 9 -9.33 1.71 14.36
C ASN A 9 -10.24 2.93 14.41
N ARG A 10 -9.99 3.93 13.57
CA ARG A 10 -10.83 5.12 13.52
C ARG A 10 -12.10 4.85 12.71
N PRO A 11 -13.16 5.63 12.97
CA PRO A 11 -14.36 5.55 12.13
C PRO A 11 -14.01 5.76 10.66
N GLU A 12 -14.69 5.04 9.79
CA GLU A 12 -14.39 5.10 8.36
C GLU A 12 -14.57 6.50 7.77
N ASP A 13 -15.47 7.30 8.32
CA ASP A 13 -15.67 8.65 7.83
C ASP A 13 -14.45 9.53 8.05
N GLU A 14 -13.62 9.22 9.05
CA GLU A 14 -12.37 9.95 9.23
C GLU A 14 -11.36 9.63 8.14
N TRP A 15 -11.48 8.46 7.53
CA TRP A 15 -10.57 8.05 6.46
C TRP A 15 -10.88 8.75 5.16
N GLU A 16 -12.08 9.24 5.01
CA GLU A 16 -12.51 9.92 3.79
C GLU A 16 -12.03 11.36 3.69
N ILE A 17 -11.40 11.84 4.74
CA ILE A 17 -10.80 13.18 4.70
C ILE A 17 -9.77 13.28 3.61
N LEU A 18 -9.27 12.14 3.21
CA LEU A 18 -8.29 12.06 2.15
C LEU A 18 -8.97 12.06 0.81
N PRO A 19 -8.26 12.32 -0.24
CA PRO A 19 -6.84 12.08 -0.48
C PRO A 19 -5.98 13.31 -0.56
N TRP A 20 -6.36 14.43 -0.08
CA TRP A 20 -5.46 15.56 -0.22
C TRP A 20 -4.60 15.73 1.03
N ILE A 21 -3.42 16.28 0.82
CA ILE A 21 -2.46 16.50 1.89
C ILE A 21 -2.59 17.94 2.34
N PRO A 22 -2.84 18.21 3.63
CA PRO A 22 -3.10 19.58 4.09
C PRO A 22 -1.99 20.56 3.82
N ASP A 23 -0.76 20.13 3.80
CA ASP A 23 0.38 21.01 3.65
C ASP A 23 1.36 20.47 2.63
N PRO A 24 1.00 20.52 1.35
CA PRO A 24 1.85 19.99 0.30
C PRO A 24 3.06 20.87 0.09
N ARG A 25 4.23 20.28 0.32
CA ARG A 25 5.47 20.97 0.08
C ARG A 25 6.60 19.97 -0.05
N PRO A 26 7.40 20.12 -1.06
CA PRO A 26 7.19 21.01 -2.21
C PRO A 26 5.93 20.62 -2.95
N PRO A 27 5.58 21.27 -4.06
CA PRO A 27 4.38 20.89 -4.80
C PRO A 27 4.44 19.43 -5.19
N PHE A 28 3.37 18.71 -4.92
CA PHE A 28 3.28 17.32 -5.32
C PHE A 28 2.99 17.23 -6.80
N LYS A 29 3.62 16.26 -7.46
CA LYS A 29 3.44 16.04 -8.88
C LYS A 29 2.45 14.94 -9.17
N ILE A 30 2.19 14.07 -8.19
CA ILE A 30 1.34 12.91 -8.36
C ILE A 30 0.20 12.98 -7.35
N TRP A 31 -1.02 12.88 -7.85
CA TRP A 31 -2.21 12.92 -7.03
C TRP A 31 -3.04 11.67 -7.27
N VAL A 32 -3.70 11.21 -6.21
CA VAL A 32 -4.52 10.01 -6.25
C VAL A 32 -5.88 10.36 -5.67
N LYS A 33 -6.93 10.03 -6.40
CA LYS A 33 -8.30 10.17 -5.89
C LYS A 33 -8.71 8.89 -5.18
N PRO A 34 -9.57 8.98 -4.15
CA PRO A 34 -9.95 7.79 -3.38
C PRO A 34 -10.47 6.66 -4.26
N GLU A 35 -11.27 6.96 -5.27
CA GLU A 35 -11.86 5.95 -6.14
C GLU A 35 -10.81 5.24 -7.01
N GLN A 36 -9.65 5.83 -7.18
CA GLN A 36 -8.60 5.20 -7.99
C GLN A 36 -7.90 4.08 -7.25
N ILE A 37 -7.94 4.09 -5.93
CA ILE A 37 -7.22 3.11 -5.13
C ILE A 37 -8.11 2.34 -4.18
N ALA A 38 -9.41 2.62 -4.15
CA ALA A 38 -10.31 1.89 -3.26
C ALA A 38 -10.16 0.39 -3.46
N PRO A 39 -10.19 -0.43 -2.44
CA PRO A 39 -10.48 -0.12 -1.03
C PRO A 39 -9.28 0.31 -0.19
N PHE A 40 -8.13 0.51 -0.80
CA PHE A 40 -7.00 1.10 -0.09
C PHE A 40 -7.30 2.55 0.21
N PHE A 41 -6.69 3.09 1.25
CA PHE A 41 -6.87 4.49 1.60
C PHE A 41 -5.56 5.08 2.12
N LEU A 42 -5.46 6.41 2.03
CA LEU A 42 -4.26 7.13 2.41
C LEU A 42 -4.50 7.95 3.65
N ILE A 43 -3.52 7.99 4.54
CA ILE A 43 -3.57 8.82 5.75
C ILE A 43 -2.28 9.62 5.86
N PRO A 44 -2.38 10.96 5.89
CA PRO A 44 -1.20 11.79 6.08
C PRO A 44 -0.78 11.82 7.54
N HIS A 45 0.49 12.00 7.78
CA HIS A 45 1.07 12.06 9.10
C HIS A 45 1.93 13.31 9.26
N HIS A 46 1.89 13.87 10.44
CA HIS A 46 2.76 14.97 10.79
C HIS A 46 4.09 14.40 11.30
N PRO A 47 5.26 14.98 10.99
CA PRO A 47 5.40 16.22 10.25
C PRO A 47 5.30 16.05 8.74
N TYR A 48 5.67 14.91 8.18
CA TYR A 48 5.63 14.77 6.73
C TYR A 48 5.83 13.32 6.32
N ALA A 49 4.73 12.61 6.20
CA ALA A 49 4.71 11.22 5.75
C ALA A 49 3.32 10.86 5.29
N LEU A 50 3.21 9.79 4.53
CA LEU A 50 1.93 9.31 4.02
C LEU A 50 1.89 7.80 4.17
N SER A 51 0.76 7.27 4.62
CA SER A 51 0.55 5.82 4.74
C SER A 51 -0.53 5.38 3.77
N LEU A 52 -0.32 4.19 3.20
CA LEU A 52 -1.33 3.49 2.43
C LEU A 52 -1.80 2.30 3.25
N LEU A 53 -3.09 2.18 3.47
CA LEU A 53 -3.66 1.16 4.33
C LEU A 53 -4.76 0.37 3.63
N LEU A 54 -4.95 -0.87 4.10
CA LEU A 54 -6.05 -1.74 3.67
C LEU A 54 -6.54 -2.51 4.88
N LYS A 55 -7.84 -2.45 5.14
CA LYS A 55 -8.45 -3.29 6.18
C LYS A 55 -8.49 -4.72 5.70
N ILE A 56 -7.88 -5.61 6.46
CA ILE A 56 -7.76 -7.02 6.04
C ILE A 56 -9.13 -7.70 5.99
N ASN A 57 -10.03 -7.38 6.90
CA ASN A 57 -11.35 -8.00 6.92
C ASN A 57 -12.30 -7.46 5.84
N ASN A 58 -11.80 -6.59 4.98
CA ASN A 58 -12.58 -6.07 3.86
C ASN A 58 -12.92 -7.15 2.83
N GLY A 59 -12.11 -8.20 2.74
CA GLY A 59 -12.35 -9.28 1.79
C GLY A 59 -11.87 -9.00 0.37
N PHE A 60 -11.22 -7.89 0.16
CA PHE A 60 -10.76 -7.51 -1.17
C PHE A 60 -9.75 -8.53 -1.70
N ARG A 61 -10.05 -9.12 -2.85
CA ARG A 61 -9.20 -10.10 -3.52
C ARG A 61 -8.81 -11.32 -2.69
N THR A 62 -9.56 -11.61 -1.65
CA THR A 62 -9.28 -12.78 -0.81
C THR A 62 -9.36 -14.07 -1.63
N GLU A 63 -10.33 -14.14 -2.55
CA GLU A 63 -10.47 -15.33 -3.39
C GLU A 63 -9.25 -15.55 -4.29
N VAL A 64 -8.59 -14.49 -4.73
CA VAL A 64 -7.38 -14.61 -5.54
C VAL A 64 -6.26 -15.19 -4.70
N PHE A 65 -6.08 -14.67 -3.50
CA PHE A 65 -5.05 -15.22 -2.61
C PHE A 65 -5.29 -16.69 -2.33
N ARG A 66 -6.54 -17.08 -2.11
CA ARG A 66 -6.87 -18.49 -1.85
C ARG A 66 -6.54 -19.38 -3.04
N ARG A 67 -6.83 -18.92 -4.23
CA ARG A 67 -6.47 -19.68 -5.44
C ARG A 67 -4.97 -19.83 -5.60
N LEU A 68 -4.20 -18.93 -5.02
CA LEU A 68 -2.75 -18.97 -5.06
C LEU A 68 -2.16 -19.69 -3.84
N GLY A 69 -3.00 -20.30 -3.01
CA GLY A 69 -2.54 -21.05 -1.84
C GLY A 69 -2.27 -20.20 -0.61
N LEU A 70 -2.80 -18.99 -0.58
CA LEU A 70 -2.60 -18.04 0.50
C LEU A 70 -3.92 -17.69 1.18
N THR A 71 -3.89 -16.83 2.20
CA THR A 71 -5.08 -16.51 2.97
C THR A 71 -5.58 -15.09 2.79
N GLY A 72 -4.74 -14.19 2.30
CA GLY A 72 -5.08 -12.78 2.21
C GLY A 72 -4.80 -12.02 3.49
N SER A 73 -3.89 -12.54 4.32
CA SER A 73 -3.49 -11.88 5.56
C SER A 73 -2.66 -10.63 5.28
N SER A 74 -2.40 -9.84 6.33
CA SER A 74 -1.49 -8.70 6.21
C SER A 74 -0.14 -9.11 5.66
N GLY A 75 0.37 -10.27 6.10
CA GLY A 75 1.64 -10.79 5.61
C GLY A 75 1.61 -11.10 4.13
N ASP A 76 0.49 -11.63 3.64
CA ASP A 76 0.34 -11.90 2.22
C ASP A 76 0.31 -10.61 1.41
N TRP A 77 -0.37 -9.59 1.92
CA TRP A 77 -0.38 -8.28 1.27
C TRP A 77 1.00 -7.64 1.27
N GLU A 78 1.74 -7.77 2.37
CA GLU A 78 3.13 -7.27 2.40
C GLU A 78 3.97 -7.98 1.35
N ARG A 79 3.79 -9.28 1.21
CA ARG A 79 4.53 -10.03 0.21
C ARG A 79 4.23 -9.55 -1.21
N LEU A 80 2.94 -9.33 -1.51
CA LEU A 80 2.54 -8.80 -2.81
C LEU A 80 3.17 -7.43 -3.04
N VAL A 81 3.07 -6.55 -2.06
CA VAL A 81 3.54 -5.18 -2.20
C VAL A 81 5.07 -5.13 -2.28
N ARG A 82 5.77 -6.05 -1.62
CA ARG A 82 7.23 -6.13 -1.78
C ARG A 82 7.61 -6.42 -3.22
N GLY A 83 6.84 -7.26 -3.90
CA GLY A 83 7.08 -7.50 -5.32
C GLY A 83 6.88 -6.25 -6.16
N VAL A 84 5.82 -5.49 -5.87
CA VAL A 84 5.57 -4.23 -6.57
C VAL A 84 6.68 -3.23 -6.27
N ILE A 85 7.11 -3.14 -5.03
CA ILE A 85 8.20 -2.25 -4.63
C ILE A 85 9.50 -2.63 -5.34
N GLN A 86 9.77 -3.91 -5.45
CA GLN A 86 10.97 -4.38 -6.14
C GLN A 86 11.00 -3.85 -7.58
N GLU A 87 9.89 -3.96 -8.29
CA GLU A 87 9.82 -3.42 -9.64
C GLU A 87 9.95 -1.90 -9.65
N PHE A 88 9.31 -1.23 -8.69
CA PHE A 88 9.41 0.21 -8.55
C PHE A 88 10.87 0.65 -8.37
N GLU A 89 11.59 -0.02 -7.48
CA GLU A 89 12.97 0.33 -7.17
C GLU A 89 13.93 0.06 -8.32
N GLU A 90 13.68 -0.97 -9.10
CA GLU A 90 14.49 -1.25 -10.28
C GLU A 90 14.48 -0.08 -11.26
N ASN A 91 13.38 0.67 -11.28
CA ASN A 91 13.22 1.79 -12.18
C ASN A 91 13.53 3.14 -11.54
N ASN A 92 13.78 3.17 -10.23
CA ASN A 92 13.85 4.43 -9.47
C ASN A 92 14.98 4.48 -8.44
N SER A 93 16.16 4.05 -8.77
CA SER A 93 17.37 4.25 -7.97
C SER A 93 17.63 3.31 -6.79
N GLY A 94 16.75 2.39 -6.49
CA GLY A 94 17.02 1.37 -5.48
C GLY A 94 17.18 1.85 -4.05
N ARG A 95 16.56 2.96 -3.67
CA ARG A 95 16.59 3.43 -2.30
C ARG A 95 15.46 2.82 -1.50
N ASP A 96 15.67 2.68 -0.19
CA ASP A 96 14.63 2.22 0.72
C ASP A 96 13.62 3.34 0.93
N LEU A 97 12.65 3.43 0.05
CA LEU A 97 11.64 4.47 0.09
C LEU A 97 10.45 4.12 0.97
N PHE A 98 10.20 2.84 1.18
CA PHE A 98 8.96 2.36 1.78
C PHE A 98 9.21 1.47 2.98
N LEU A 99 8.39 1.63 4.00
CA LEU A 99 8.45 0.83 5.21
C LEU A 99 7.08 0.25 5.51
N PHE A 100 7.05 -0.92 6.14
CA PHE A 100 5.80 -1.57 6.52
C PHE A 100 5.54 -1.39 8.01
N ASP A 101 4.26 -1.25 8.36
CA ASP A 101 3.83 -1.16 9.74
C ASP A 101 2.44 -1.78 9.90
N SER A 102 2.29 -3.00 9.39
CA SER A 102 1.03 -3.72 9.42
C SER A 102 0.79 -4.42 10.74
N ASP A 103 -0.49 -4.64 11.08
CA ASP A 103 -0.86 -5.56 12.15
C ASP A 103 -1.80 -6.61 11.56
N GLU A 104 -2.41 -7.46 12.40
CA GLU A 104 -3.27 -8.54 11.89
C GLU A 104 -4.49 -8.01 11.14
N ASP A 105 -4.97 -6.84 11.50
CA ASP A 105 -6.22 -6.31 10.98
C ASP A 105 -6.03 -5.30 9.85
N VAL A 106 -4.84 -4.74 9.73
CA VAL A 106 -4.60 -3.67 8.77
C VAL A 106 -3.23 -3.84 8.12
N PHE A 107 -3.22 -3.89 6.80
CA PHE A 107 -2.00 -3.77 6.03
C PHE A 107 -1.60 -2.30 5.98
N CYS A 108 -0.31 -2.01 6.14
CA CYS A 108 0.17 -0.63 6.12
C CYS A 108 1.56 -0.54 5.51
N VAL A 109 1.72 0.33 4.53
CA VAL A 109 3.02 0.71 4.00
C VAL A 109 3.08 2.24 4.00
N TYR A 110 4.23 2.80 4.38
CA TYR A 110 4.33 4.24 4.49
C TYR A 110 5.67 4.76 3.98
N SER A 111 5.71 6.06 3.70
CA SER A 111 6.91 6.71 3.22
C SER A 111 6.86 8.20 3.53
N GLN A 112 8.02 8.79 3.71
CA GLN A 112 8.13 10.25 3.76
C GLN A 112 8.25 10.82 2.34
N TYR A 113 8.40 9.97 1.35
CA TYR A 113 8.45 10.37 -0.07
C TYR A 113 7.05 10.29 -0.64
N ILE A 114 6.32 11.41 -0.52
CA ILE A 114 4.87 11.44 -0.77
C ILE A 114 4.51 11.06 -2.21
N ASP A 115 5.21 11.65 -3.19
CA ASP A 115 4.92 11.34 -4.59
C ASP A 115 5.18 9.87 -4.91
N ASP A 116 6.26 9.32 -4.33
CA ASP A 116 6.60 7.92 -4.56
C ASP A 116 5.54 7.00 -3.97
N LEU A 117 5.02 7.33 -2.80
CA LEU A 117 3.97 6.51 -2.20
C LEU A 117 2.67 6.60 -3.00
N MET A 118 2.33 7.78 -3.49
CA MET A 118 1.15 7.93 -4.33
C MET A 118 1.26 7.12 -5.61
N LEU A 119 2.43 7.14 -6.24
CA LEU A 119 2.66 6.33 -7.42
C LEU A 119 2.59 4.85 -7.08
N LEU A 120 3.20 4.44 -5.97
CA LEU A 120 3.15 3.07 -5.51
C LEU A 120 1.70 2.62 -5.28
N SER A 121 0.88 3.46 -4.69
CA SER A 121 -0.52 3.11 -4.41
C SER A 121 -1.27 2.82 -5.71
N LYS A 122 -1.01 3.57 -6.76
CA LYS A 122 -1.60 3.32 -8.07
C LYS A 122 -1.11 2.00 -8.65
N MET A 123 0.17 1.71 -8.51
CA MET A 123 0.74 0.46 -9.02
C MET A 123 0.16 -0.74 -8.29
N ILE A 124 0.03 -0.65 -6.97
CA ILE A 124 -0.56 -1.72 -6.17
C ILE A 124 -2.00 -1.96 -6.60
N ARG A 125 -2.77 -0.89 -6.72
CA ARG A 125 -4.17 -1.05 -7.11
C ARG A 125 -4.31 -1.65 -8.50
N ALA A 126 -3.48 -1.22 -9.44
CA ALA A 126 -3.49 -1.76 -10.79
C ALA A 126 -3.13 -3.25 -10.81
N ALA A 127 -2.17 -3.65 -9.97
CA ALA A 127 -1.78 -5.05 -9.87
C ALA A 127 -2.96 -5.91 -9.41
N CYS A 128 -3.84 -5.37 -8.60
CA CYS A 128 -4.99 -6.11 -8.07
C CYS A 128 -6.07 -6.36 -9.13
N ASP A 129 -5.98 -5.72 -10.28
CA ASP A 129 -6.98 -5.91 -11.33
C ASP A 129 -6.79 -7.20 -12.12
N ASN A 130 -5.67 -7.89 -11.92
CA ASN A 130 -5.34 -9.06 -12.70
C ASN A 130 -4.68 -10.13 -11.83
N GLU A 131 -5.29 -11.30 -11.79
CA GLU A 131 -4.78 -12.41 -10.97
C GLU A 131 -3.38 -12.85 -11.37
N LYS A 132 -3.08 -12.86 -12.65
CA LYS A 132 -1.74 -13.22 -13.12
C LYS A 132 -0.69 -12.23 -12.62
N THR A 133 -1.04 -10.96 -12.65
CA THR A 133 -0.15 -9.92 -12.18
C THR A 133 0.12 -10.06 -10.69
N MET A 134 -0.94 -10.33 -9.91
CA MET A 134 -0.78 -10.57 -8.48
C MET A 134 0.15 -11.74 -8.22
N GLY A 135 -0.05 -12.84 -8.96
CA GLY A 135 0.81 -14.01 -8.83
C GLY A 135 2.26 -13.72 -9.17
N MET A 136 2.47 -12.92 -10.21
CA MET A 136 3.81 -12.53 -10.61
C MET A 136 4.53 -11.78 -9.49
N TYR A 137 3.88 -10.80 -8.90
CA TYR A 137 4.50 -10.01 -7.83
C TYR A 137 4.75 -10.84 -6.57
N LEU A 138 3.83 -11.75 -6.26
CA LEU A 138 4.02 -12.66 -5.13
C LEU A 138 5.25 -13.54 -5.34
N ASN A 139 5.46 -14.02 -6.56
CA ASN A 139 6.64 -14.82 -6.89
C ASN A 139 7.93 -14.01 -6.86
N MET A 140 7.89 -12.78 -7.33
CA MET A 140 9.07 -11.91 -7.29
C MET A 140 9.58 -11.74 -5.88
N SER A 141 8.68 -11.46 -4.95
CA SER A 141 9.03 -11.26 -3.56
C SER A 141 9.62 -12.53 -2.94
N GLU A 142 9.08 -13.69 -3.29
CA GLU A 142 9.58 -14.95 -2.76
C GLU A 142 10.96 -15.27 -3.33
N VAL A 143 11.15 -15.06 -4.61
CA VAL A 143 12.45 -15.29 -5.25
C VAL A 143 13.52 -14.36 -4.65
N ALA A 144 13.17 -13.12 -4.39
CA ALA A 144 14.09 -12.15 -3.81
C ALA A 144 14.55 -12.56 -2.41
N LYS A 145 13.74 -13.33 -1.70
CA LYS A 145 14.10 -13.82 -0.38
C LYS A 145 15.02 -15.02 -0.42
N ALA A 146 14.99 -15.73 -1.49
CA ALA A 146 15.85 -16.89 -1.65
C ALA A 146 17.28 -16.46 -1.95
#